data_c92791f4321c728ea357e16178a09234
#
_entry.id   c92791f4321c728ea357e16178a09234
#
_cell.length_a   1.000
_cell.length_b   1.000
_cell.length_c   1.000
_cell.angle_alpha   90.00
_cell.angle_beta   90.00
_cell.angle_gamma   90.00
#
_symmetry.space_group_name_H-M   'P 1'
#
loop_
_entity.id
_entity.type
_entity.pdbx_description
1 polymer ?
#
loop_
_entity_poly.entity_id
_entity_poly.type
_entity_poly.pdbx_seq_one_letter_code
_entity_poly.pdbx_strand_id
1 'polypeptide(L)'
;GVTKASVSKWETKQSLPDILLLPVLASYYGVTVDELLGYKPQLGKEQIQKIYHDLAAEFAEKPFEEVMDASRKLVKKYYSCYSFLLQISILWLNHYTFAEDPKSQMGILDETVELCTHIIENCKDISICNDATVLKAIMDLQRGRPQEALDLVEDMLSPYRLASQSSGILIQAYQMVGDMDKAVSYTQISMFLHLLSLVEGATQYIAFRAQDKESCEETIRRMDGLIELFQLERLHQNIAAVYHYQVAVYQCQQEDIEGVFARLKRFVEIICDLLDHEAALHGDGYFNRLEEWFEGLDLGKQMVRDKKLVLDNACQALENPVFSPLIEDKRLVRLKRVLTEKRETL
;
A
#
# COMPACT_ATOMS: atom_id res chain seq x y z
N GLY A 1 -48.46 15.12 19.12
CA GLY A 1 -47.73 16.38 19.17
C GLY A 1 -46.71 16.41 20.29
N VAL A 2 -45.64 17.15 20.11
CA VAL A 2 -44.56 17.30 21.09
C VAL A 2 -44.83 18.52 21.95
N THR A 3 -44.57 18.45 23.26
CA THR A 3 -44.77 19.59 24.16
C THR A 3 -43.59 20.57 24.12
N LYS A 4 -43.84 21.85 24.42
CA LYS A 4 -42.78 22.87 24.52
C LYS A 4 -41.70 22.48 25.53
N ALA A 5 -42.09 21.82 26.62
CA ALA A 5 -41.16 21.32 27.65
C ALA A 5 -40.26 20.20 27.14
N SER A 6 -40.75 19.32 26.24
CA SER A 6 -39.95 18.28 25.61
C SER A 6 -38.90 18.89 24.68
N VAL A 7 -39.25 19.85 23.85
CA VAL A 7 -38.33 20.54 22.93
C VAL A 7 -37.23 21.25 23.72
N SER A 8 -37.60 21.97 24.80
CA SER A 8 -36.63 22.65 25.66
C SER A 8 -35.60 21.68 26.29
N LYS A 9 -36.02 20.46 26.67
CA LYS A 9 -35.11 19.43 27.18
C LYS A 9 -34.16 18.91 26.09
N TRP A 10 -34.60 18.84 24.83
CA TRP A 10 -33.74 18.45 23.72
C TRP A 10 -32.69 19.52 23.41
N GLU A 11 -33.12 20.79 23.36
CA GLU A 11 -32.19 21.93 23.14
C GLU A 11 -31.14 22.05 24.25
N THR A 12 -31.51 21.74 25.49
CA THR A 12 -30.58 21.74 26.64
C THR A 12 -29.85 20.44 26.85
N LYS A 13 -29.95 19.46 25.92
CA LYS A 13 -29.34 18.15 25.97
C LYS A 13 -29.70 17.31 27.22
N GLN A 14 -30.81 17.60 27.87
CA GLN A 14 -31.31 16.83 29.01
C GLN A 14 -32.01 15.53 28.59
N SER A 15 -32.54 15.48 27.38
CA SER A 15 -33.09 14.27 26.74
C SER A 15 -32.94 14.35 25.22
N LEU A 16 -33.17 13.23 24.56
CA LEU A 16 -33.20 13.15 23.10
C LEU A 16 -34.64 12.95 22.63
N PRO A 17 -35.00 13.36 21.39
CA PRO A 17 -36.26 13.00 20.75
C PRO A 17 -36.41 11.47 20.66
N ASP A 18 -37.64 11.00 20.68
CA ASP A 18 -37.95 9.61 20.33
C ASP A 18 -37.55 9.34 18.89
N ILE A 19 -36.95 8.14 18.65
CA ILE A 19 -36.46 7.76 17.34
C ILE A 19 -37.53 7.84 16.25
N LEU A 20 -38.80 7.58 16.58
CA LEU A 20 -39.92 7.68 15.65
C LEU A 20 -40.25 9.11 15.26
N LEU A 21 -39.81 10.11 16.02
CA LEU A 21 -39.96 11.52 15.69
C LEU A 21 -38.88 12.05 14.75
N LEU A 22 -37.74 11.37 14.63
CA LEU A 22 -36.62 11.84 13.79
C LEU A 22 -37.03 12.04 12.32
N PRO A 23 -37.76 11.13 11.65
CA PRO A 23 -38.21 11.36 10.28
C PRO A 23 -39.18 12.56 10.15
N VAL A 24 -40.01 12.77 11.16
CA VAL A 24 -40.98 13.90 11.18
C VAL A 24 -40.21 15.23 11.35
N LEU A 25 -39.24 15.28 12.25
CA LEU A 25 -38.40 16.45 12.45
C LEU A 25 -37.57 16.76 11.22
N ALA A 26 -36.93 15.73 10.62
CA ALA A 26 -36.17 15.86 9.39
C ALA A 26 -37.03 16.44 8.26
N SER A 27 -38.22 15.89 8.06
CA SER A 27 -39.20 16.42 7.08
C SER A 27 -39.63 17.87 7.37
N TYR A 28 -39.80 18.21 8.63
CA TYR A 28 -40.20 19.57 9.05
C TYR A 28 -39.10 20.60 8.76
N TYR A 29 -37.85 20.25 8.98
CA TYR A 29 -36.71 21.13 8.72
C TYR A 29 -36.19 21.04 7.28
N GLY A 30 -36.71 20.16 6.43
CA GLY A 30 -36.29 19.97 5.04
C GLY A 30 -34.86 19.36 4.93
N VAL A 31 -34.47 18.54 5.91
CA VAL A 31 -33.19 17.85 5.98
C VAL A 31 -33.40 16.34 6.04
N THR A 32 -32.33 15.57 5.81
CA THR A 32 -32.36 14.12 6.06
C THR A 32 -32.21 13.79 7.55
N VAL A 33 -32.58 12.57 7.96
CA VAL A 33 -32.38 12.12 9.36
C VAL A 33 -30.90 12.13 9.72
N ASP A 34 -30.04 11.77 8.78
CA ASP A 34 -28.57 11.77 8.96
C ASP A 34 -28.04 13.18 9.21
N GLU A 35 -28.51 14.18 8.42
CA GLU A 35 -28.16 15.59 8.61
C GLU A 35 -28.69 16.11 9.97
N LEU A 36 -29.90 15.72 10.36
CA LEU A 36 -30.47 16.10 11.64
C LEU A 36 -29.66 15.55 12.83
N LEU A 37 -29.08 14.33 12.69
CA LEU A 37 -28.25 13.70 13.68
C LEU A 37 -26.77 14.13 13.58
N GLY A 38 -26.41 14.91 12.57
CA GLY A 38 -25.03 15.25 12.27
C GLY A 38 -24.20 14.02 11.86
N TYR A 39 -24.87 12.96 11.41
CA TYR A 39 -24.23 11.72 10.99
C TYR A 39 -23.72 11.85 9.55
N LYS A 40 -22.41 11.64 9.38
CA LYS A 40 -21.76 11.61 8.07
C LYS A 40 -21.13 10.22 7.88
N PRO A 41 -21.88 9.27 7.29
CA PRO A 41 -21.41 7.90 7.13
C PRO A 41 -20.29 7.75 6.10
N GLN A 42 -20.12 8.75 5.25
CA GLN A 42 -19.13 8.75 4.18
C GLN A 42 -18.05 9.80 4.44
N LEU A 43 -16.78 9.41 4.20
CA LEU A 43 -15.64 10.29 4.22
C LEU A 43 -15.25 10.64 2.78
N GLY A 44 -14.83 11.89 2.57
CA GLY A 44 -14.20 12.28 1.32
C GLY A 44 -12.76 11.77 1.23
N LYS A 45 -12.21 11.72 0.00
CA LYS A 45 -10.86 11.22 -0.27
C LYS A 45 -9.79 11.88 0.60
N GLU A 46 -9.78 13.21 0.70
CA GLU A 46 -8.81 13.97 1.52
C GLU A 46 -8.89 13.61 3.00
N GLN A 47 -10.11 13.35 3.52
CA GLN A 47 -10.31 12.95 4.91
C GLN A 47 -9.77 11.53 5.16
N ILE A 48 -9.96 10.60 4.21
CA ILE A 48 -9.44 9.24 4.26
C ILE A 48 -7.92 9.28 4.25
N GLN A 49 -7.32 10.03 3.32
CA GLN A 49 -5.86 10.21 3.23
C GLN A 49 -5.29 10.75 4.54
N LYS A 50 -5.90 11.82 5.08
CA LYS A 50 -5.45 12.39 6.35
C LYS A 50 -5.51 11.37 7.48
N ILE A 51 -6.62 10.67 7.66
CA ILE A 51 -6.76 9.65 8.72
C ILE A 51 -5.73 8.54 8.54
N TYR A 52 -5.49 8.10 7.30
CA TYR A 52 -4.50 7.07 7.02
C TYR A 52 -3.10 7.52 7.45
N HIS A 53 -2.66 8.69 7.01
CA HIS A 53 -1.32 9.18 7.31
C HIS A 53 -1.14 9.52 8.80
N ASP A 54 -2.16 10.07 9.45
CA ASP A 54 -2.15 10.32 10.89
C ASP A 54 -1.95 9.00 11.68
N LEU A 55 -2.70 7.95 11.34
CA LEU A 55 -2.56 6.63 11.97
C LEU A 55 -1.21 5.95 11.62
N ALA A 56 -0.74 6.08 10.38
CA ALA A 56 0.55 5.52 9.97
C ALA A 56 1.72 6.16 10.76
N ALA A 57 1.66 7.47 10.99
CA ALA A 57 2.63 8.17 11.84
C ALA A 57 2.51 7.74 13.31
N GLU A 58 1.29 7.57 13.82
CA GLU A 58 1.07 7.10 15.19
C GLU A 58 1.66 5.72 15.45
N PHE A 59 1.66 4.79 14.47
CA PHE A 59 2.31 3.48 14.61
C PHE A 59 3.83 3.57 14.83
N ALA A 60 4.48 4.66 14.43
CA ALA A 60 5.89 4.90 14.69
C ALA A 60 6.18 5.51 16.07
N GLU A 61 5.17 6.12 16.71
CA GLU A 61 5.34 6.91 17.93
C GLU A 61 4.67 6.33 19.18
N LYS A 62 3.57 5.55 18.99
CA LYS A 62 2.71 5.06 20.06
C LYS A 62 2.77 3.53 20.17
N PRO A 63 2.35 2.97 21.32
CA PRO A 63 2.18 1.53 21.45
C PRO A 63 1.22 0.99 20.38
N PHE A 64 1.62 -0.11 19.73
CA PHE A 64 0.89 -0.70 18.61
C PHE A 64 -0.60 -0.94 18.90
N GLU A 65 -0.92 -1.52 20.05
CA GLU A 65 -2.32 -1.84 20.44
C GLU A 65 -3.18 -0.58 20.64
N GLU A 66 -2.59 0.52 21.09
CA GLU A 66 -3.31 1.80 21.25
C GLU A 66 -3.79 2.32 19.88
N VAL A 67 -2.92 2.27 18.86
CA VAL A 67 -3.23 2.72 17.50
C VAL A 67 -4.23 1.76 16.85
N MET A 68 -4.07 0.45 17.05
CA MET A 68 -5.04 -0.54 16.59
C MET A 68 -6.42 -0.30 17.17
N ASP A 69 -6.54 -0.04 18.48
CA ASP A 69 -7.82 0.26 19.14
C ASP A 69 -8.45 1.57 18.62
N ALA A 70 -7.62 2.58 18.37
CA ALA A 70 -8.09 3.83 17.76
C ALA A 70 -8.64 3.59 16.35
N SER A 71 -7.92 2.83 15.52
CA SER A 71 -8.35 2.48 14.17
C SER A 71 -9.63 1.63 14.17
N ARG A 72 -9.77 0.63 15.07
CA ARG A 72 -10.99 -0.17 15.23
C ARG A 72 -12.21 0.68 15.61
N LYS A 73 -12.04 1.72 16.43
CA LYS A 73 -13.12 2.68 16.75
C LYS A 73 -13.55 3.45 15.51
N LEU A 74 -12.61 3.85 14.66
CA LEU A 74 -12.91 4.52 13.40
C LEU A 74 -13.62 3.59 12.40
N VAL A 75 -13.20 2.32 12.31
CA VAL A 75 -13.86 1.29 11.51
C VAL A 75 -15.34 1.17 11.94
N LYS A 76 -15.61 1.05 13.24
CA LYS A 76 -17.00 1.00 13.76
C LYS A 76 -17.81 2.25 13.41
N LYS A 77 -17.19 3.42 13.46
CA LYS A 77 -17.84 4.70 13.17
C LYS A 77 -18.19 4.86 11.69
N TYR A 78 -17.33 4.36 10.80
CA TYR A 78 -17.45 4.52 9.35
C TYR A 78 -17.64 3.18 8.63
N TYR A 79 -18.36 2.25 9.25
CA TYR A 79 -18.48 0.86 8.78
C TYR A 79 -19.17 0.70 7.41
N SER A 80 -19.90 1.71 6.94
CA SER A 80 -20.51 1.75 5.60
C SER A 80 -19.70 2.57 4.59
N CYS A 81 -18.55 3.12 4.97
CA CYS A 81 -17.66 3.86 4.06
C CYS A 81 -16.62 2.90 3.48
N TYR A 82 -16.96 2.20 2.41
CA TYR A 82 -16.14 1.11 1.86
C TYR A 82 -14.76 1.56 1.38
N SER A 83 -14.64 2.76 0.79
CA SER A 83 -13.33 3.33 0.45
C SER A 83 -12.44 3.52 1.69
N PHE A 84 -13.02 3.96 2.81
CA PHE A 84 -12.30 4.09 4.08
C PHE A 84 -11.88 2.71 4.63
N LEU A 85 -12.81 1.74 4.63
CA LEU A 85 -12.51 0.39 5.11
C LEU A 85 -11.40 -0.27 4.31
N LEU A 86 -11.37 -0.06 2.98
CA LEU A 86 -10.28 -0.55 2.12
C LEU A 86 -8.93 0.04 2.54
N GLN A 87 -8.86 1.36 2.76
CA GLN A 87 -7.61 2.01 3.15
C GLN A 87 -7.15 1.60 4.56
N ILE A 88 -8.07 1.39 5.51
CA ILE A 88 -7.73 0.84 6.83
C ILE A 88 -7.23 -0.61 6.71
N SER A 89 -7.82 -1.40 5.83
CA SER A 89 -7.34 -2.77 5.57
C SER A 89 -5.90 -2.77 5.03
N ILE A 90 -5.55 -1.84 4.14
CA ILE A 90 -4.19 -1.63 3.67
C ILE A 90 -3.27 -1.17 4.82
N LEU A 91 -3.74 -0.26 5.67
CA LEU A 91 -2.98 0.20 6.83
C LEU A 91 -2.64 -0.97 7.77
N TRP A 92 -3.62 -1.80 8.10
CA TRP A 92 -3.41 -2.95 8.97
C TRP A 92 -2.46 -3.97 8.35
N LEU A 93 -2.60 -4.28 7.05
CA LEU A 93 -1.67 -5.15 6.33
C LEU A 93 -0.23 -4.60 6.35
N ASN A 94 -0.05 -3.29 6.26
CA ASN A 94 1.27 -2.67 6.30
C ASN A 94 1.94 -2.69 7.68
N HIS A 95 1.16 -2.88 8.76
CA HIS A 95 1.65 -2.71 10.13
C HIS A 95 1.46 -3.94 11.04
N TYR A 96 0.73 -4.99 10.64
CA TYR A 96 0.42 -6.15 11.49
C TYR A 96 1.66 -6.85 12.07
N THR A 97 2.80 -6.79 11.37
CA THR A 97 4.06 -7.41 11.81
C THR A 97 4.67 -6.77 13.06
N PHE A 98 4.17 -5.60 13.47
CA PHE A 98 4.60 -4.93 14.71
C PHE A 98 3.84 -5.41 15.95
N ALA A 99 2.81 -6.25 15.81
CA ALA A 99 2.19 -6.91 16.95
C ALA A 99 3.18 -7.85 17.64
N GLU A 100 3.12 -7.92 18.99
CA GLU A 100 4.15 -8.54 19.84
C GLU A 100 4.35 -10.04 19.58
N ASP A 101 3.31 -10.73 19.16
CA ASP A 101 3.36 -12.18 19.00
C ASP A 101 2.63 -12.67 17.73
N PRO A 102 3.00 -13.85 17.20
CA PRO A 102 2.42 -14.37 15.96
C PRO A 102 0.90 -14.59 16.03
N LYS A 103 0.34 -14.83 17.23
CA LYS A 103 -1.10 -15.02 17.37
C LYS A 103 -1.85 -13.69 17.19
N SER A 104 -1.33 -12.61 17.78
CA SER A 104 -1.85 -11.26 17.59
C SER A 104 -1.73 -10.83 16.14
N GLN A 105 -0.61 -11.10 15.48
CA GLN A 105 -0.41 -10.84 14.05
C GLN A 105 -1.47 -11.55 13.20
N MET A 106 -1.71 -12.84 13.48
CA MET A 106 -2.72 -13.62 12.77
C MET A 106 -4.13 -13.09 13.03
N GLY A 107 -4.44 -12.66 14.25
CA GLY A 107 -5.72 -12.06 14.60
C GLY A 107 -6.01 -10.79 13.80
N ILE A 108 -5.01 -9.93 13.59
CA ILE A 108 -5.15 -8.72 12.78
C ILE A 108 -5.42 -9.07 11.30
N LEU A 109 -4.72 -10.06 10.76
CA LEU A 109 -4.98 -10.54 9.41
C LEU A 109 -6.41 -11.10 9.28
N ASP A 110 -6.91 -11.82 10.29
CA ASP A 110 -8.28 -12.34 10.31
C ASP A 110 -9.30 -11.18 10.33
N GLU A 111 -9.13 -10.18 11.20
CA GLU A 111 -9.98 -8.97 11.22
C GLU A 111 -9.97 -8.25 9.87
N THR A 112 -8.81 -8.16 9.23
CA THR A 112 -8.68 -7.49 7.93
C THR A 112 -9.38 -8.27 6.81
N VAL A 113 -9.30 -9.61 6.82
CA VAL A 113 -10.06 -10.48 5.91
C VAL A 113 -11.57 -10.29 6.09
N GLU A 114 -12.05 -10.15 7.34
CA GLU A 114 -13.47 -9.86 7.61
C GLU A 114 -13.90 -8.52 7.02
N LEU A 115 -13.07 -7.47 7.14
CA LEU A 115 -13.37 -6.16 6.52
C LEU A 115 -13.41 -6.26 5.00
N CYS A 116 -12.46 -6.92 4.37
CA CYS A 116 -12.47 -7.11 2.92
C CYS A 116 -13.69 -7.92 2.46
N THR A 117 -14.06 -8.96 3.20
CA THR A 117 -15.25 -9.75 2.92
C THR A 117 -16.51 -8.88 3.03
N HIS A 118 -16.62 -8.05 4.07
CA HIS A 118 -17.72 -7.11 4.22
C HIS A 118 -17.81 -6.11 3.04
N ILE A 119 -16.67 -5.60 2.56
CA ILE A 119 -16.62 -4.73 1.38
C ILE A 119 -17.16 -5.48 0.15
N ILE A 120 -16.63 -6.68 -0.15
CA ILE A 120 -16.98 -7.48 -1.31
C ILE A 120 -18.50 -7.79 -1.36
N GLU A 121 -19.08 -8.12 -0.20
CA GLU A 121 -20.48 -8.51 -0.12
C GLU A 121 -21.47 -7.33 -0.19
N ASN A 122 -21.06 -6.13 0.23
CA ASN A 122 -22.00 -5.03 0.45
C ASN A 122 -21.72 -3.79 -0.42
N CYS A 123 -20.52 -3.60 -0.94
CA CYS A 123 -20.17 -2.48 -1.81
C CYS A 123 -20.74 -2.70 -3.22
N LYS A 124 -21.25 -1.62 -3.82
CA LYS A 124 -21.74 -1.65 -5.21
C LYS A 124 -20.69 -1.17 -6.22
N ASP A 125 -19.60 -0.59 -5.75
CA ASP A 125 -18.50 -0.14 -6.59
C ASP A 125 -17.59 -1.33 -6.93
N ILE A 126 -17.57 -1.69 -8.21
CA ILE A 126 -16.82 -2.84 -8.71
C ILE A 126 -15.31 -2.65 -8.50
N SER A 127 -14.78 -1.43 -8.64
CA SER A 127 -13.38 -1.15 -8.43
C SER A 127 -12.97 -1.45 -6.99
N ILE A 128 -13.72 -0.91 -6.02
CA ILE A 128 -13.47 -1.14 -4.60
C ILE A 128 -13.59 -2.63 -4.24
N CYS A 129 -14.58 -3.34 -4.82
CA CYS A 129 -14.72 -4.79 -4.63
C CYS A 129 -13.52 -5.56 -5.19
N ASN A 130 -13.02 -5.20 -6.38
CA ASN A 130 -11.86 -5.84 -6.98
C ASN A 130 -10.61 -5.62 -6.13
N ASP A 131 -10.37 -4.38 -5.67
CA ASP A 131 -9.24 -4.05 -4.80
C ASP A 131 -9.32 -4.80 -3.46
N ALA A 132 -10.50 -4.87 -2.85
CA ALA A 132 -10.74 -5.66 -1.64
C ALA A 132 -10.52 -7.17 -1.86
N THR A 133 -10.86 -7.71 -3.05
CA THR A 133 -10.62 -9.11 -3.41
C THR A 133 -9.12 -9.40 -3.53
N VAL A 134 -8.37 -8.54 -4.21
CA VAL A 134 -6.90 -8.67 -4.31
C VAL A 134 -6.25 -8.56 -2.93
N LEU A 135 -6.67 -7.59 -2.12
CA LEU A 135 -6.14 -7.39 -0.78
C LEU A 135 -6.42 -8.60 0.13
N LYS A 136 -7.62 -9.19 0.04
CA LYS A 136 -7.98 -10.41 0.75
C LYS A 136 -7.09 -11.58 0.33
N ALA A 137 -6.83 -11.75 -0.97
CA ALA A 137 -5.92 -12.80 -1.47
C ALA A 137 -4.49 -12.60 -0.93
N ILE A 138 -3.98 -11.37 -0.87
CA ILE A 138 -2.67 -11.08 -0.26
C ILE A 138 -2.65 -11.53 1.20
N MET A 139 -3.71 -11.24 1.97
CA MET A 139 -3.80 -11.65 3.37
C MET A 139 -3.90 -13.17 3.53
N ASP A 140 -4.62 -13.85 2.64
CA ASP A 140 -4.69 -15.32 2.65
C ASP A 140 -3.31 -15.95 2.39
N LEU A 141 -2.48 -15.35 1.54
CA LEU A 141 -1.08 -15.76 1.36
C LEU A 141 -0.26 -15.55 2.65
N GLN A 142 -0.40 -14.40 3.33
CA GLN A 142 0.29 -14.14 4.61
C GLN A 142 -0.15 -15.10 5.72
N ARG A 143 -1.39 -15.57 5.67
CA ARG A 143 -1.96 -16.57 6.58
C ARG A 143 -1.55 -18.02 6.23
N GLY A 144 -0.75 -18.22 5.18
CA GLY A 144 -0.37 -19.54 4.68
C GLY A 144 -1.52 -20.32 4.02
N ARG A 145 -2.49 -19.62 3.42
CA ARG A 145 -3.67 -20.19 2.75
C ARG A 145 -3.64 -19.93 1.23
N PRO A 146 -2.65 -20.45 0.51
CA PRO A 146 -2.47 -20.14 -0.91
C PRO A 146 -3.63 -20.62 -1.79
N GLN A 147 -4.32 -21.70 -1.41
CA GLN A 147 -5.46 -22.19 -2.20
C GLN A 147 -6.63 -21.21 -2.13
N GLU A 148 -6.94 -20.66 -0.96
CA GLU A 148 -7.97 -19.62 -0.80
C GLU A 148 -7.66 -18.37 -1.62
N ALA A 149 -6.38 -17.98 -1.67
CA ALA A 149 -5.94 -16.88 -2.53
C ALA A 149 -6.11 -17.19 -4.03
N LEU A 150 -5.75 -18.40 -4.49
CA LEU A 150 -5.96 -18.83 -5.87
C LEU A 150 -7.44 -18.80 -6.25
N ASP A 151 -8.29 -19.38 -5.42
CA ASP A 151 -9.76 -19.44 -5.66
C ASP A 151 -10.38 -18.04 -5.83
N LEU A 152 -9.77 -17.02 -5.18
CA LEU A 152 -10.24 -15.63 -5.29
C LEU A 152 -9.79 -14.95 -6.59
N VAL A 153 -8.52 -15.12 -7.00
CA VAL A 153 -7.92 -14.24 -8.01
C VAL A 153 -7.49 -14.93 -9.31
N GLU A 154 -7.41 -16.26 -9.38
CA GLU A 154 -6.92 -16.97 -10.57
C GLU A 154 -7.70 -16.60 -11.82
N ASP A 155 -9.03 -16.64 -11.74
CA ASP A 155 -9.89 -16.26 -12.86
C ASP A 155 -9.86 -14.76 -13.16
N MET A 156 -9.80 -13.91 -12.12
CA MET A 156 -9.86 -12.46 -12.26
C MET A 156 -8.57 -11.88 -12.86
N LEU A 157 -7.40 -12.37 -12.40
CA LEU A 157 -6.08 -11.91 -12.84
C LEU A 157 -5.50 -12.76 -13.98
N SER A 158 -6.25 -13.72 -14.50
CA SER A 158 -5.81 -14.58 -15.60
C SER A 158 -5.35 -13.76 -16.80
N PRO A 159 -4.14 -14.01 -17.35
CA PRO A 159 -3.65 -13.33 -18.54
C PRO A 159 -4.47 -13.63 -19.80
N TYR A 160 -5.34 -14.66 -19.74
CA TYR A 160 -6.24 -15.02 -20.83
C TYR A 160 -7.53 -14.20 -20.85
N ARG A 161 -7.79 -13.41 -19.81
CA ARG A 161 -8.98 -12.53 -19.77
C ARG A 161 -8.76 -11.28 -20.62
N LEU A 162 -9.78 -10.91 -21.38
CA LEU A 162 -9.73 -9.72 -22.24
C LEU A 162 -9.48 -8.43 -21.45
N ALA A 163 -9.98 -8.35 -20.22
CA ALA A 163 -9.79 -7.18 -19.34
C ALA A 163 -8.31 -6.89 -19.05
N SER A 164 -7.46 -7.91 -18.91
CA SER A 164 -6.01 -7.74 -18.69
C SER A 164 -5.25 -7.20 -19.92
N GLN A 165 -5.90 -7.15 -21.09
CA GLN A 165 -5.32 -6.66 -22.34
C GLN A 165 -5.92 -5.31 -22.76
N SER A 166 -6.76 -4.69 -21.94
CA SER A 166 -7.67 -3.61 -22.36
C SER A 166 -7.14 -2.19 -22.15
N SER A 167 -5.94 -1.99 -21.59
CA SER A 167 -5.38 -0.65 -21.36
C SER A 167 -5.33 0.20 -22.64
N GLY A 168 -5.04 -0.41 -23.78
CA GLY A 168 -5.03 0.27 -25.08
C GLY A 168 -6.39 0.82 -25.53
N ILE A 169 -7.50 0.23 -25.09
CA ILE A 169 -8.86 0.66 -25.47
C ILE A 169 -9.15 2.06 -24.94
N LEU A 170 -8.81 2.33 -23.67
CA LEU A 170 -9.02 3.63 -23.04
C LEU A 170 -8.19 4.72 -23.72
N ILE A 171 -6.93 4.43 -24.06
CA ILE A 171 -6.03 5.31 -24.79
C ILE A 171 -6.61 5.67 -26.16
N GLN A 172 -7.05 4.65 -26.91
CA GLN A 172 -7.69 4.86 -28.23
C GLN A 172 -8.99 5.66 -28.13
N ALA A 173 -9.81 5.40 -27.11
CA ALA A 173 -11.04 6.14 -26.89
C ALA A 173 -10.76 7.64 -26.66
N TYR A 174 -9.79 8.01 -25.82
CA TYR A 174 -9.40 9.41 -25.62
C TYR A 174 -8.86 10.04 -26.92
N GLN A 175 -8.07 9.29 -27.68
CA GLN A 175 -7.60 9.77 -29.00
C GLN A 175 -8.77 10.05 -29.95
N MET A 176 -9.76 9.15 -30.01
CA MET A 176 -10.90 9.28 -30.92
C MET A 176 -11.85 10.42 -30.55
N VAL A 177 -11.98 10.75 -29.25
CA VAL A 177 -12.76 11.92 -28.81
C VAL A 177 -11.96 13.24 -28.89
N GLY A 178 -10.69 13.18 -29.30
CA GLY A 178 -9.82 14.35 -29.48
C GLY A 178 -9.12 14.83 -28.19
N ASP A 179 -9.24 14.10 -27.07
CA ASP A 179 -8.55 14.41 -25.81
C ASP A 179 -7.13 13.81 -25.83
N MET A 180 -6.25 14.46 -26.60
CA MET A 180 -4.87 13.99 -26.77
C MET A 180 -4.04 14.09 -25.49
N ASP A 181 -4.32 15.04 -24.61
CA ASP A 181 -3.60 15.18 -23.33
C ASP A 181 -3.84 13.96 -22.44
N LYS A 182 -5.09 13.53 -22.32
CA LYS A 182 -5.41 12.28 -21.59
C LYS A 182 -4.86 11.04 -22.30
N ALA A 183 -4.97 10.95 -23.62
CA ALA A 183 -4.42 9.82 -24.37
C ALA A 183 -2.92 9.65 -24.10
N VAL A 184 -2.14 10.73 -24.13
CA VAL A 184 -0.70 10.73 -23.84
C VAL A 184 -0.42 10.39 -22.37
N SER A 185 -1.16 10.99 -21.42
CA SER A 185 -1.00 10.71 -19.99
C SER A 185 -1.27 9.22 -19.68
N TYR A 186 -2.39 8.67 -20.12
CA TYR A 186 -2.71 7.26 -19.92
C TYR A 186 -1.71 6.30 -20.61
N THR A 187 -1.13 6.73 -21.74
CA THR A 187 -0.06 5.95 -22.38
C THR A 187 1.18 5.90 -21.49
N GLN A 188 1.61 7.04 -20.94
CA GLN A 188 2.76 7.08 -20.02
C GLN A 188 2.50 6.32 -18.73
N ILE A 189 1.30 6.42 -18.16
CA ILE A 189 0.89 5.63 -16.98
C ILE A 189 0.99 4.14 -17.29
N SER A 190 0.46 3.70 -18.43
CA SER A 190 0.53 2.29 -18.84
C SER A 190 1.98 1.81 -19.01
N MET A 191 2.82 2.59 -19.68
CA MET A 191 4.25 2.27 -19.85
C MET A 191 4.96 2.17 -18.50
N PHE A 192 4.72 3.12 -17.61
CA PHE A 192 5.31 3.15 -16.28
C PHE A 192 4.91 1.93 -15.45
N LEU A 193 3.61 1.61 -15.39
CA LEU A 193 3.12 0.44 -14.65
C LEU A 193 3.68 -0.87 -15.20
N HIS A 194 3.77 -1.02 -16.53
CA HIS A 194 4.38 -2.22 -17.13
C HIS A 194 5.88 -2.32 -16.87
N LEU A 195 6.59 -1.19 -16.83
CA LEU A 195 8.00 -1.15 -16.44
C LEU A 195 8.19 -1.66 -15.01
N LEU A 196 7.39 -1.15 -14.05
CA LEU A 196 7.44 -1.58 -12.67
C LEU A 196 7.10 -3.08 -12.53
N SER A 197 6.02 -3.52 -13.18
CA SER A 197 5.58 -4.93 -13.16
C SER A 197 6.63 -5.88 -13.76
N LEU A 198 7.37 -5.43 -14.79
CA LEU A 198 8.47 -6.23 -15.36
C LEU A 198 9.59 -6.42 -14.36
N VAL A 199 10.01 -5.37 -13.64
CA VAL A 199 11.07 -5.45 -12.63
C VAL A 199 10.63 -6.28 -11.42
N GLU A 200 9.39 -6.13 -10.97
CA GLU A 200 8.82 -6.95 -9.90
C GLU A 200 8.78 -8.44 -10.28
N GLY A 201 8.27 -8.75 -11.47
CA GLY A 201 8.21 -10.12 -11.98
C GLY A 201 9.61 -10.73 -12.14
N ALA A 202 10.58 -9.96 -12.62
CA ALA A 202 11.98 -10.41 -12.73
C ALA A 202 12.61 -10.67 -11.35
N THR A 203 12.30 -9.81 -10.37
CA THR A 203 12.76 -9.98 -8.98
C THR A 203 12.24 -11.28 -8.37
N GLN A 204 10.96 -11.59 -8.57
CA GLN A 204 10.34 -12.85 -8.14
C GLN A 204 10.92 -14.05 -8.92
N TYR A 205 11.13 -13.90 -10.24
CA TYR A 205 11.69 -14.97 -11.07
C TYR A 205 13.08 -15.38 -10.59
N ILE A 206 13.95 -14.43 -10.23
CA ILE A 206 15.28 -14.71 -9.65
C ILE A 206 15.14 -15.51 -8.34
N ALA A 207 14.16 -15.14 -7.47
CA ALA A 207 13.92 -15.86 -6.23
C ALA A 207 13.47 -17.32 -6.47
N PHE A 208 12.53 -17.53 -7.42
CA PHE A 208 11.97 -18.85 -7.70
C PHE A 208 12.94 -19.77 -8.47
N ARG A 209 13.85 -19.21 -9.24
CA ARG A 209 14.78 -19.93 -10.12
C ARG A 209 16.23 -19.88 -9.66
N ALA A 210 16.51 -19.60 -8.40
CA ALA A 210 17.86 -19.44 -7.85
C ALA A 210 18.82 -20.61 -8.15
N GLN A 211 18.30 -21.80 -8.46
CA GLN A 211 19.07 -22.98 -8.87
C GLN A 211 19.44 -22.97 -10.36
N ASP A 212 18.77 -22.16 -11.18
CA ASP A 212 19.04 -22.00 -12.61
C ASP A 212 19.90 -20.75 -12.84
N LYS A 213 21.22 -20.96 -12.70
CA LYS A 213 22.19 -19.87 -12.75
C LYS A 213 22.12 -19.09 -14.07
N GLU A 214 22.04 -19.78 -15.21
CA GLU A 214 22.05 -19.15 -16.53
C GLU A 214 20.86 -18.22 -16.71
N SER A 215 19.64 -18.69 -16.37
CA SER A 215 18.42 -17.89 -16.44
C SER A 215 18.45 -16.70 -15.48
N CYS A 216 18.99 -16.87 -14.27
CA CYS A 216 19.10 -15.77 -13.30
C CYS A 216 20.09 -14.71 -13.75
N GLU A 217 21.28 -15.08 -14.18
CA GLU A 217 22.31 -14.14 -14.66
C GLU A 217 21.84 -13.35 -15.88
N GLU A 218 21.18 -14.00 -16.83
CA GLU A 218 20.59 -13.30 -17.99
C GLU A 218 19.46 -12.35 -17.57
N THR A 219 18.61 -12.75 -16.62
CA THR A 219 17.55 -11.88 -16.07
C THR A 219 18.19 -10.66 -15.39
N ILE A 220 19.19 -10.85 -14.54
CA ILE A 220 19.92 -9.77 -13.86
C ILE A 220 20.53 -8.82 -14.89
N ARG A 221 21.22 -9.34 -15.89
CA ARG A 221 21.84 -8.52 -16.94
C ARG A 221 20.83 -7.62 -17.66
N ARG A 222 19.65 -8.16 -17.99
CA ARG A 222 18.58 -7.40 -18.66
C ARG A 222 18.00 -6.34 -17.75
N MET A 223 17.73 -6.70 -16.49
CA MET A 223 17.13 -5.77 -15.54
C MET A 223 18.08 -4.66 -15.13
N ASP A 224 19.37 -4.95 -14.98
CA ASP A 224 20.37 -3.91 -14.73
C ASP A 224 20.38 -2.86 -15.86
N GLY A 225 20.40 -3.32 -17.11
CA GLY A 225 20.33 -2.42 -18.25
C GLY A 225 19.04 -1.61 -18.31
N LEU A 226 17.92 -2.20 -17.92
CA LEU A 226 16.62 -1.53 -17.90
C LEU A 226 16.53 -0.51 -16.75
N ILE A 227 17.01 -0.85 -15.56
CA ILE A 227 17.06 0.04 -14.39
C ILE A 227 17.92 1.27 -14.69
N GLU A 228 19.08 1.07 -15.32
CA GLU A 228 19.99 2.14 -15.73
C GLU A 228 19.34 3.02 -16.81
N LEU A 229 18.77 2.42 -17.88
CA LEU A 229 18.17 3.12 -19.00
C LEU A 229 17.03 4.03 -18.57
N PHE A 230 16.16 3.56 -17.69
CA PHE A 230 15.01 4.30 -17.17
C PHE A 230 15.31 5.06 -15.86
N GLN A 231 16.54 5.07 -15.38
CA GLN A 231 16.95 5.70 -14.11
C GLN A 231 16.01 5.32 -12.94
N LEU A 232 15.61 4.04 -12.88
CA LEU A 232 14.57 3.56 -11.99
C LEU A 232 14.91 3.73 -10.50
N GLU A 233 16.20 3.74 -10.16
CA GLU A 233 16.67 4.04 -8.81
C GLU A 233 16.33 5.46 -8.32
N ARG A 234 15.98 6.37 -9.23
CA ARG A 234 15.45 7.70 -8.91
C ARG A 234 13.94 7.75 -9.09
N LEU A 235 13.46 7.17 -10.18
CA LEU A 235 12.06 7.21 -10.58
C LEU A 235 11.15 6.42 -9.63
N HIS A 236 11.63 5.27 -9.11
CA HIS A 236 10.89 4.43 -8.16
C HIS A 236 11.83 3.66 -7.24
N GLN A 237 12.36 4.37 -6.25
CA GLN A 237 13.41 3.90 -5.34
C GLN A 237 13.08 2.56 -4.65
N ASN A 238 11.82 2.37 -4.20
CA ASN A 238 11.44 1.16 -3.48
C ASN A 238 11.59 -0.11 -4.35
N ILE A 239 11.11 -0.11 -5.60
CA ILE A 239 11.25 -1.27 -6.50
C ILE A 239 12.72 -1.55 -6.80
N ALA A 240 13.52 -0.51 -7.05
CA ALA A 240 14.94 -0.67 -7.29
C ALA A 240 15.68 -1.22 -6.05
N ALA A 241 15.36 -0.75 -4.86
CA ALA A 241 15.93 -1.27 -3.61
C ALA A 241 15.61 -2.76 -3.42
N VAL A 242 14.34 -3.14 -3.59
CA VAL A 242 13.91 -4.55 -3.46
C VAL A 242 14.60 -5.44 -4.50
N TYR A 243 14.75 -4.96 -5.74
CA TYR A 243 15.48 -5.68 -6.77
C TYR A 243 16.95 -5.89 -6.38
N HIS A 244 17.68 -4.84 -5.98
CA HIS A 244 19.08 -4.98 -5.56
C HIS A 244 19.24 -5.90 -4.36
N TYR A 245 18.34 -5.82 -3.39
CA TYR A 245 18.33 -6.73 -2.26
C TYR A 245 18.16 -8.20 -2.69
N GLN A 246 17.17 -8.48 -3.56
CA GLN A 246 16.92 -9.85 -4.03
C GLN A 246 18.11 -10.40 -4.85
N VAL A 247 18.75 -9.56 -5.66
CA VAL A 247 19.97 -9.97 -6.37
C VAL A 247 21.11 -10.26 -5.39
N ALA A 248 21.26 -9.48 -4.30
CA ALA A 248 22.25 -9.77 -3.26
C ALA A 248 21.99 -11.11 -2.57
N VAL A 249 20.71 -11.43 -2.28
CA VAL A 249 20.32 -12.73 -1.73
C VAL A 249 20.71 -13.87 -2.68
N TYR A 250 20.38 -13.74 -3.97
CA TYR A 250 20.78 -14.72 -4.99
C TYR A 250 22.29 -14.88 -5.09
N GLN A 251 23.05 -13.78 -5.17
CA GLN A 251 24.52 -13.83 -5.27
C GLN A 251 25.16 -14.45 -4.03
N CYS A 252 24.58 -14.24 -2.84
CA CYS A 252 25.05 -14.90 -1.63
C CYS A 252 24.86 -16.43 -1.71
N GLN A 253 23.77 -16.90 -2.26
CA GLN A 253 23.53 -18.33 -2.51
C GLN A 253 24.48 -18.91 -3.58
N GLN A 254 24.98 -18.08 -4.49
CA GLN A 254 25.99 -18.46 -5.50
C GLN A 254 27.43 -18.26 -5.03
N GLU A 255 27.65 -17.86 -3.77
CA GLU A 255 28.97 -17.57 -3.19
C GLU A 255 29.76 -16.43 -3.90
N ASP A 256 29.03 -15.55 -4.62
CA ASP A 256 29.58 -14.34 -5.24
C ASP A 256 29.62 -13.18 -4.23
N ILE A 257 30.63 -13.21 -3.36
CA ILE A 257 30.77 -12.26 -2.26
C ILE A 257 30.94 -10.81 -2.73
N GLU A 258 31.69 -10.58 -3.81
CA GLU A 258 31.88 -9.22 -4.35
C GLU A 258 30.58 -8.67 -4.93
N GLY A 259 29.83 -9.49 -5.64
CA GLY A 259 28.50 -9.16 -6.12
C GLY A 259 27.55 -8.82 -4.98
N VAL A 260 27.52 -9.63 -3.92
CA VAL A 260 26.69 -9.36 -2.73
C VAL A 260 26.94 -7.94 -2.21
N PHE A 261 28.21 -7.57 -1.96
CA PHE A 261 28.49 -6.26 -1.40
C PHE A 261 28.26 -5.10 -2.36
N ALA A 262 28.42 -5.29 -3.65
CA ALA A 262 28.04 -4.30 -4.64
C ALA A 262 26.52 -4.01 -4.58
N ARG A 263 25.70 -5.05 -4.49
CA ARG A 263 24.23 -4.94 -4.42
C ARG A 263 23.75 -4.41 -3.09
N LEU A 264 24.24 -4.91 -1.95
CA LEU A 264 23.86 -4.41 -0.62
C LEU A 264 24.26 -2.95 -0.42
N LYS A 265 25.42 -2.53 -0.95
CA LYS A 265 25.82 -1.13 -0.94
C LYS A 265 24.80 -0.28 -1.69
N ARG A 266 24.39 -0.71 -2.89
CA ARG A 266 23.41 0.01 -3.68
C ARG A 266 22.04 0.06 -3.01
N PHE A 267 21.60 -1.05 -2.42
CA PHE A 267 20.38 -1.11 -1.61
C PHE A 267 20.40 -0.07 -0.48
N VAL A 268 21.47 -0.01 0.32
CA VAL A 268 21.60 0.94 1.44
C VAL A 268 21.65 2.38 0.94
N GLU A 269 22.35 2.68 -0.16
CA GLU A 269 22.40 4.01 -0.76
C GLU A 269 21.01 4.48 -1.18
N ILE A 270 20.23 3.63 -1.86
CA ILE A 270 18.85 3.94 -2.30
C ILE A 270 17.94 4.18 -1.10
N ILE A 271 18.02 3.35 -0.06
CA ILE A 271 17.22 3.53 1.16
C ILE A 271 17.59 4.85 1.87
N CYS A 272 18.87 5.18 1.99
CA CYS A 272 19.29 6.44 2.60
C CYS A 272 18.77 7.65 1.79
N ASP A 273 18.87 7.60 0.46
CA ASP A 273 18.39 8.65 -0.43
C ASP A 273 16.85 8.81 -0.34
N LEU A 274 16.11 7.69 -0.31
CA LEU A 274 14.67 7.67 -0.08
C LEU A 274 14.26 8.36 1.23
N LEU A 275 15.04 8.20 2.29
CA LEU A 275 14.75 8.75 3.61
C LEU A 275 15.18 10.23 3.75
N ASP A 276 16.19 10.68 2.98
CA ASP A 276 16.71 12.06 3.01
C ASP A 276 15.78 13.05 2.33
N HIS A 277 15.05 12.62 1.33
CA HIS A 277 14.15 13.47 0.55
C HIS A 277 12.69 13.28 0.99
N GLU A 278 11.80 14.19 0.60
CA GLU A 278 10.37 13.89 0.63
C GLU A 278 10.14 12.75 -0.37
N ALA A 279 10.02 11.54 0.17
CA ALA A 279 9.83 10.32 -0.60
C ALA A 279 8.43 10.32 -1.23
N ALA A 280 8.26 11.12 -2.27
CA ALA A 280 7.04 11.22 -3.03
C ALA A 280 7.26 10.62 -4.43
N LEU A 281 6.25 9.94 -4.95
CA LEU A 281 6.23 9.49 -6.34
C LEU A 281 6.31 10.72 -7.26
N HIS A 282 7.16 10.66 -8.25
CA HIS A 282 7.35 11.74 -9.22
C HIS A 282 7.70 11.18 -10.60
N GLY A 283 7.42 11.95 -11.63
CA GLY A 283 7.92 11.68 -12.98
C GLY A 283 9.32 12.26 -13.20
N ASP A 284 9.81 12.15 -14.43
CA ASP A 284 11.07 12.72 -14.88
C ASP A 284 10.92 13.42 -16.25
N GLY A 285 12.02 13.71 -16.93
CA GLY A 285 11.99 14.33 -18.27
C GLY A 285 11.33 13.46 -19.34
N TYR A 286 11.33 12.14 -19.17
CA TYR A 286 10.69 11.19 -20.07
C TYR A 286 9.24 10.90 -19.64
N PHE A 287 9.04 10.50 -18.38
CA PHE A 287 7.73 10.29 -17.76
C PHE A 287 7.19 11.61 -17.19
N ASN A 288 6.85 12.55 -18.04
CA ASN A 288 6.48 13.92 -17.66
C ASN A 288 4.96 14.17 -17.59
N ARG A 289 4.15 13.11 -17.69
CA ARG A 289 2.68 13.18 -17.64
C ARG A 289 2.07 12.29 -16.55
N LEU A 290 2.85 11.97 -15.52
CA LEU A 290 2.41 11.12 -14.41
C LEU A 290 1.89 11.91 -13.20
N GLU A 291 2.18 13.21 -13.08
CA GLU A 291 1.95 13.97 -11.85
C GLU A 291 0.48 13.99 -11.43
N GLU A 292 -0.43 14.28 -12.36
CA GLU A 292 -1.88 14.27 -12.10
C GLU A 292 -2.38 12.90 -11.66
N TRP A 293 -1.81 11.83 -12.20
CA TRP A 293 -2.14 10.48 -11.81
C TRP A 293 -1.64 10.17 -10.40
N PHE A 294 -0.40 10.55 -10.05
CA PHE A 294 0.13 10.36 -8.69
C PHE A 294 -0.70 11.13 -7.65
N GLU A 295 -1.13 12.35 -7.95
CA GLU A 295 -2.04 13.12 -7.09
C GLU A 295 -3.42 12.48 -7.01
N GLY A 296 -3.83 11.80 -8.08
CA GLY A 296 -5.07 11.05 -8.20
C GLY A 296 -5.09 9.73 -7.44
N LEU A 297 -3.98 9.18 -6.96
CA LEU A 297 -3.93 7.95 -6.15
C LEU A 297 -4.72 8.12 -4.84
N ASP A 298 -5.28 7.04 -4.34
CA ASP A 298 -6.12 7.05 -3.13
C ASP A 298 -5.39 7.57 -1.90
N LEU A 299 -4.12 7.21 -1.74
CA LEU A 299 -3.26 7.67 -0.65
C LEU A 299 -2.34 8.85 -1.05
N GLY A 300 -2.52 9.40 -2.27
CA GLY A 300 -1.65 10.41 -2.83
C GLY A 300 -0.28 9.86 -3.19
N LYS A 301 0.69 10.76 -3.41
CA LYS A 301 2.04 10.42 -3.85
C LYS A 301 3.05 10.17 -2.74
N GLN A 302 2.66 10.34 -1.49
CA GLN A 302 3.56 10.19 -0.34
C GLN A 302 3.73 8.71 0.05
N MET A 303 4.77 8.45 0.85
CA MET A 303 5.02 7.11 1.40
C MET A 303 3.82 6.63 2.22
N VAL A 304 3.45 5.36 2.04
CA VAL A 304 2.38 4.69 2.79
C VAL A 304 2.83 4.19 4.17
N ARG A 305 4.14 4.17 4.42
CA ARG A 305 4.76 3.79 5.71
C ARG A 305 5.61 4.92 6.24
N ASP A 306 5.66 5.05 7.56
CA ASP A 306 6.56 5.98 8.23
C ASP A 306 8.04 5.66 7.92
N LYS A 307 8.89 6.71 7.85
CA LYS A 307 10.31 6.59 7.52
C LYS A 307 11.07 5.70 8.50
N LYS A 308 10.74 5.73 9.79
CA LYS A 308 11.38 4.86 10.80
C LYS A 308 11.08 3.40 10.55
N LEU A 309 9.86 3.07 10.16
CA LEU A 309 9.47 1.69 9.84
C LEU A 309 10.15 1.18 8.57
N VAL A 310 10.31 2.04 7.56
CA VAL A 310 11.08 1.70 6.35
C VAL A 310 12.53 1.41 6.71
N LEU A 311 13.13 2.22 7.57
CA LEU A 311 14.49 2.04 8.03
C LEU A 311 14.66 0.77 8.87
N ASP A 312 13.73 0.49 9.80
CA ASP A 312 13.77 -0.72 10.61
C ASP A 312 13.68 -1.98 9.74
N ASN A 313 12.81 -1.98 8.71
CA ASN A 313 12.74 -3.06 7.73
C ASN A 313 14.06 -3.22 6.94
N ALA A 314 14.71 -2.11 6.56
CA ALA A 314 16.00 -2.17 5.88
C ALA A 314 17.12 -2.72 6.78
N CYS A 315 17.14 -2.35 8.07
CA CYS A 315 18.05 -2.94 9.05
C CYS A 315 17.82 -4.45 9.18
N GLN A 316 16.57 -4.86 9.32
CA GLN A 316 16.18 -6.27 9.44
C GLN A 316 16.55 -7.07 8.17
N ALA A 317 16.43 -6.45 6.99
CA ALA A 317 16.84 -7.09 5.73
C ALA A 317 18.34 -7.47 5.72
N LEU A 318 19.22 -6.66 6.32
CA LEU A 318 20.63 -6.98 6.46
C LEU A 318 20.93 -8.06 7.54
N GLU A 319 19.92 -8.45 8.32
CA GLU A 319 19.99 -9.52 9.31
C GLU A 319 19.46 -10.86 8.78
N ASN A 320 19.04 -10.89 7.51
CA ASN A 320 18.55 -12.10 6.88
C ASN A 320 19.56 -13.26 7.07
N PRO A 321 19.10 -14.46 7.51
CA PRO A 321 19.96 -15.63 7.73
C PRO A 321 20.82 -16.02 6.53
N VAL A 322 20.44 -15.67 5.30
CA VAL A 322 21.26 -15.92 4.11
C VAL A 322 22.63 -15.24 4.20
N PHE A 323 22.72 -14.09 4.87
CA PHE A 323 23.97 -13.36 5.06
C PHE A 323 24.77 -13.79 6.29
N SER A 324 24.35 -14.85 7.00
CA SER A 324 25.07 -15.36 8.18
C SER A 324 26.56 -15.67 7.94
N PRO A 325 26.99 -16.17 6.77
CA PRO A 325 28.41 -16.38 6.48
C PRO A 325 29.24 -15.08 6.42
N LEU A 326 28.56 -13.92 6.26
CA LEU A 326 29.16 -12.61 6.10
C LEU A 326 29.06 -11.72 7.35
N ILE A 327 28.54 -12.25 8.47
CA ILE A 327 28.20 -11.44 9.65
C ILE A 327 29.39 -10.70 10.26
N GLU A 328 30.61 -11.28 10.15
CA GLU A 328 31.86 -10.71 10.64
C GLU A 328 32.61 -9.88 9.57
N ASP A 329 32.11 -9.86 8.32
CA ASP A 329 32.73 -9.06 7.27
C ASP A 329 32.56 -7.56 7.57
N LYS A 330 33.70 -6.86 7.58
CA LYS A 330 33.75 -5.42 7.87
C LYS A 330 32.85 -4.58 6.95
N ARG A 331 32.58 -5.05 5.73
CA ARG A 331 31.71 -4.37 4.77
C ARG A 331 30.26 -4.44 5.23
N LEU A 332 29.77 -5.61 5.68
CA LEU A 332 28.40 -5.76 6.21
C LEU A 332 28.23 -4.95 7.50
N VAL A 333 29.20 -5.02 8.41
CA VAL A 333 29.20 -4.22 9.64
C VAL A 333 29.12 -2.72 9.33
N ARG A 334 29.87 -2.24 8.30
CA ARG A 334 29.80 -0.85 7.87
C ARG A 334 28.43 -0.46 7.32
N LEU A 335 27.80 -1.30 6.48
CA LEU A 335 26.47 -1.03 5.92
C LEU A 335 25.39 -0.98 7.02
N LYS A 336 25.42 -1.90 7.99
CA LYS A 336 24.55 -1.88 9.16
C LYS A 336 24.73 -0.57 9.98
N ARG A 337 25.98 -0.15 10.18
CA ARG A 337 26.28 1.10 10.88
C ARG A 337 25.70 2.33 10.18
N VAL A 338 25.80 2.40 8.84
CA VAL A 338 25.22 3.49 8.06
C VAL A 338 23.70 3.61 8.30
N LEU A 339 22.96 2.51 8.29
CA LEU A 339 21.53 2.51 8.58
C LEU A 339 21.24 2.88 10.05
N THR A 340 22.08 2.42 11.00
CA THR A 340 21.91 2.75 12.42
C THR A 340 22.17 4.23 12.68
N GLU A 341 23.24 4.81 12.11
CA GLU A 341 23.52 6.26 12.19
C GLU A 341 22.38 7.09 11.57
N LYS A 342 21.77 6.59 10.47
CA LYS A 342 20.60 7.20 9.86
C LYS A 342 19.39 7.22 10.79
N ARG A 343 19.20 6.17 11.59
CA ARG A 343 18.13 6.06 12.60
C ARG A 343 18.21 7.12 13.68
N GLU A 344 19.43 7.52 14.05
CA GLU A 344 19.66 8.56 15.06
C GLU A 344 19.35 9.98 14.56
N THR A 345 19.25 10.15 13.23
CA THR A 345 19.00 11.44 12.58
C THR A 345 17.58 11.64 12.07
N LEU A 346 16.74 10.59 12.07
CA LEU A 346 15.31 10.60 11.73
C LEU A 346 14.44 10.84 12.98
#